data_65119d691fc44a84e74bf832eec06822
#
_entry.id   65119d691fc44a84e74bf832eec06822
#
_cell.length_a   1.000
_cell.length_b   1.000
_cell.length_c   1.000
_cell.angle_alpha   90.00
_cell.angle_beta   90.00
_cell.angle_gamma   90.00
#
_symmetry.space_group_name_H-M   'P 1'
#
loop_
_entity.id
_entity.type
_entity.pdbx_description
1 polymer ?
#
loop_
_entity_poly.entity_id
_entity_poly.type
_entity_poly.pdbx_seq_one_letter_code
_entity_poly.pdbx_strand_id
1 'polypeptide(L)'
;MRARVRRGREAELLEAVEAGTLGHGSVAEGEYLRNMKQARLCPDRTARWVEVCYCPTPLQEERPYWEQYFELAKVQDAHDRGRCRDHNGSEPWACGDCDCTERLERKLEGLGKPFLECLRREAMQREAADSEAHQGSQSYALRQPGC
;
A
#
# COMPACT_ATOMS: atom_id res chain seq x y z
N MET A 1 3.70 -8.46 4.57
CA MET A 1 2.79 -7.42 5.15
C MET A 1 1.34 -7.73 4.86
N ARG A 2 0.44 -7.40 5.77
CA ARG A 2 -1.01 -7.38 5.58
C ARG A 2 -1.57 -6.15 6.29
N ALA A 3 -2.30 -5.31 5.57
CA ALA A 3 -2.78 -4.04 6.08
C ALA A 3 -4.08 -3.61 5.42
N ARG A 4 -4.78 -2.66 6.03
CA ARG A 4 -5.93 -1.98 5.43
C ARG A 4 -5.60 -0.51 5.24
N VAL A 5 -6.06 0.07 4.15
CA VAL A 5 -5.98 1.53 4.00
C VAL A 5 -6.84 2.18 5.10
N ARG A 6 -6.29 3.17 5.77
CA ARG A 6 -7.03 3.96 6.75
C ARG A 6 -8.19 4.67 6.06
N ARG A 7 -9.36 4.61 6.70
CA ARG A 7 -10.55 5.28 6.17
C ARG A 7 -10.28 6.76 5.92
N GLY A 8 -10.57 7.22 4.72
CA GLY A 8 -10.38 8.61 4.31
C GLY A 8 -8.96 8.94 3.84
N ARG A 9 -8.03 8.00 3.85
CA ARG A 9 -6.65 8.20 3.38
C ARG A 9 -6.40 7.65 1.96
N GLU A 10 -7.42 7.14 1.31
CA GLU A 10 -7.28 6.48 0.02
C GLU A 10 -6.80 7.43 -1.08
N ALA A 11 -7.36 8.66 -1.12
CA ALA A 11 -6.97 9.68 -2.09
C ALA A 11 -5.53 10.17 -1.85
N GLU A 12 -5.17 10.46 -0.59
CA GLU A 12 -3.82 10.89 -0.23
C GLU A 12 -2.77 9.81 -0.53
N LEU A 13 -3.11 8.54 -0.28
CA LEU A 13 -2.23 7.42 -0.63
C LEU A 13 -2.02 7.34 -2.13
N LEU A 14 -3.10 7.48 -2.92
CA LEU A 14 -3.01 7.45 -4.37
C LEU A 14 -2.15 8.60 -4.89
N GLU A 15 -2.37 9.81 -4.39
CA GLU A 15 -1.58 10.99 -4.72
C GLU A 15 -0.10 10.78 -4.39
N ALA A 16 0.23 10.28 -3.20
CA ALA A 16 1.61 9.99 -2.79
C ALA A 16 2.28 8.94 -3.69
N VAL A 17 1.53 7.93 -4.14
CA VAL A 17 2.03 6.93 -5.09
C VAL A 17 2.27 7.53 -6.46
N GLU A 18 1.35 8.34 -6.98
CA GLU A 18 1.42 8.92 -8.32
C GLU A 18 2.46 10.05 -8.42
N ALA A 19 2.59 10.83 -7.36
CA ALA A 19 3.64 11.84 -7.22
C ALA A 19 5.02 11.25 -6.93
N GLY A 20 5.11 9.96 -6.60
CA GLY A 20 6.37 9.32 -6.26
C GLY A 20 6.93 9.71 -4.90
N THR A 21 6.09 10.23 -3.99
CA THR A 21 6.51 10.74 -2.68
C THR A 21 6.26 9.77 -1.52
N LEU A 22 5.65 8.61 -1.81
CA LEU A 22 5.40 7.60 -0.78
C LEU A 22 6.72 7.12 -0.17
N GLY A 23 6.85 7.23 1.15
CA GLY A 23 8.06 6.88 1.89
C GLY A 23 9.17 7.93 1.81
N HIS A 24 8.89 9.14 1.30
CA HIS A 24 9.89 10.20 1.20
C HIS A 24 10.52 10.51 2.57
N GLY A 25 11.86 10.55 2.60
CA GLY A 25 12.64 10.72 3.83
C GLY A 25 12.97 9.44 4.60
N SER A 26 12.42 8.27 4.19
CA SER A 26 12.85 6.97 4.68
C SER A 26 14.16 6.53 4.02
N VAL A 27 14.97 5.73 4.72
CA VAL A 27 16.16 5.10 4.12
C VAL A 27 15.80 4.11 3.01
N ALA A 28 14.56 3.59 3.03
CA ALA A 28 14.02 2.66 2.05
C ALA A 28 13.11 3.33 1.00
N GLU A 29 13.22 4.63 0.77
CA GLU A 29 12.29 5.46 0.00
C GLU A 29 11.82 4.83 -1.32
N GLY A 30 12.72 4.25 -2.12
CA GLY A 30 12.36 3.64 -3.40
C GLY A 30 11.53 2.35 -3.29
N GLU A 31 11.63 1.64 -2.17
CA GLU A 31 10.97 0.34 -1.95
C GLU A 31 9.47 0.48 -1.73
N TYR A 32 8.99 1.59 -1.17
CA TYR A 32 7.55 1.80 -0.93
C TYR A 32 6.74 1.76 -2.21
N LEU A 33 7.21 2.44 -3.25
CA LEU A 33 6.56 2.44 -4.57
C LEU A 33 6.61 1.07 -5.23
N ARG A 34 7.78 0.39 -5.14
CA ARG A 34 7.93 -0.98 -5.61
C ARG A 34 6.93 -1.91 -4.92
N ASN A 35 6.84 -1.83 -3.60
CA ASN A 35 5.95 -2.65 -2.80
C ASN A 35 4.48 -2.41 -3.18
N MET A 36 4.06 -1.18 -3.41
CA MET A 36 2.69 -0.88 -3.82
C MET A 36 2.37 -1.39 -5.23
N LYS A 37 3.32 -1.37 -6.16
CA LYS A 37 3.15 -1.96 -7.50
C LYS A 37 2.94 -3.49 -7.44
N GLN A 38 3.57 -4.15 -6.46
CA GLN A 38 3.44 -5.60 -6.23
C GLN A 38 2.26 -5.97 -5.32
N ALA A 39 1.70 -5.01 -4.60
CA ALA A 39 0.64 -5.24 -3.64
C ALA A 39 -0.62 -5.81 -4.28
N ARG A 40 -1.28 -6.72 -3.54
CA ARG A 40 -2.53 -7.37 -3.94
C ARG A 40 -3.63 -7.03 -2.95
N LEU A 41 -4.80 -6.65 -3.46
CA LEU A 41 -6.00 -6.45 -2.66
C LEU A 41 -6.77 -7.76 -2.57
N CYS A 42 -6.86 -8.30 -1.36
CA CYS A 42 -7.58 -9.53 -1.08
C CYS A 42 -9.11 -9.27 -0.92
N PRO A 43 -9.96 -10.33 -1.01
CA PRO A 43 -11.41 -10.20 -0.84
C PRO A 43 -11.83 -9.62 0.52
N ASP A 44 -11.03 -9.82 1.57
CA ASP A 44 -11.23 -9.27 2.91
C ASP A 44 -10.84 -7.78 3.04
N ARG A 45 -10.61 -7.12 1.92
CA ARG A 45 -10.20 -5.72 1.82
C ARG A 45 -8.84 -5.42 2.46
N THR A 46 -7.99 -6.42 2.63
CA THR A 46 -6.61 -6.19 3.05
C THR A 46 -5.68 -6.14 1.85
N ALA A 47 -4.79 -5.16 1.84
CA ALA A 47 -3.64 -5.14 0.95
C ALA A 47 -2.55 -6.05 1.51
N ARG A 48 -1.87 -6.78 0.62
CA ARG A 48 -0.74 -7.64 0.97
C ARG A 48 0.43 -7.37 0.04
N TRP A 49 1.61 -7.29 0.60
CA TRP A 49 2.87 -7.14 -0.13
C TRP A 49 4.03 -7.79 0.61
N VAL A 50 5.14 -7.98 -0.08
CA VAL A 50 6.40 -8.37 0.51
C VAL A 50 7.18 -7.11 0.84
N GLU A 51 7.69 -7.04 2.04
CA GLU A 51 8.58 -5.97 2.50
C GLU A 51 9.96 -6.57 2.74
N VAL A 52 10.98 -5.92 2.25
CA VAL A 52 12.36 -6.24 2.56
C VAL A 52 12.83 -5.26 3.62
N CYS A 53 13.10 -5.74 4.82
CA CYS A 53 13.55 -4.92 5.94
C CYS A 53 14.83 -5.48 6.52
N TYR A 54 15.79 -4.62 6.77
CA TYR A 54 17.08 -4.95 7.38
C TYR A 54 17.17 -4.50 8.84
N CYS A 55 16.10 -3.98 9.41
CA CYS A 55 16.03 -3.54 10.79
C CYS A 55 16.19 -4.73 11.76
N PRO A 56 16.85 -4.53 12.91
CA PRO A 56 16.91 -5.55 13.99
C PRO A 56 15.51 -5.99 14.46
N THR A 57 14.58 -5.06 14.52
CA THR A 57 13.16 -5.32 14.76
C THR A 57 12.41 -5.07 13.44
N PRO A 58 11.59 -6.04 12.95
CA PRO A 58 10.91 -5.90 11.69
C PRO A 58 10.11 -4.60 11.58
N LEU A 59 10.35 -3.85 10.52
CA LEU A 59 9.72 -2.57 10.19
C LEU A 59 9.98 -1.43 11.20
N GLN A 60 11.05 -1.47 11.96
CA GLN A 60 11.32 -0.43 12.95
C GLN A 60 11.41 0.96 12.33
N GLU A 61 12.01 1.08 11.16
CA GLU A 61 12.17 2.35 10.44
C GLU A 61 10.96 2.62 9.54
N GLU A 62 10.47 1.62 8.83
CA GLU A 62 9.44 1.76 7.80
C GLU A 62 8.02 1.92 8.36
N ARG A 63 7.78 1.43 9.57
CA ARG A 63 6.44 1.44 10.20
C ARG A 63 5.78 2.82 10.25
N PRO A 64 6.45 3.92 10.68
CA PRO A 64 5.83 5.24 10.73
C PRO A 64 5.34 5.75 9.38
N TYR A 65 6.04 5.40 8.30
CA TYR A 65 5.66 5.79 6.94
C TYR A 65 4.45 5.00 6.45
N TRP A 66 4.41 3.69 6.68
CA TRP A 66 3.25 2.87 6.34
C TRP A 66 2.01 3.25 7.14
N GLU A 67 2.16 3.53 8.42
CA GLU A 67 1.05 3.88 9.32
C GLU A 67 0.42 5.25 9.05
N GLN A 68 1.01 6.08 8.20
CA GLN A 68 0.35 7.28 7.70
C GLN A 68 -0.90 6.93 6.86
N TYR A 69 -0.84 5.85 6.12
CA TYR A 69 -1.88 5.45 5.17
C TYR A 69 -2.57 4.14 5.52
N PHE A 70 -1.95 3.29 6.32
CA PHE A 70 -2.42 1.94 6.59
C PHE A 70 -2.59 1.64 8.08
N GLU A 71 -3.56 0.78 8.36
CA GLU A 71 -3.64 0.03 9.60
C GLU A 71 -2.95 -1.32 9.37
N LEU A 72 -1.83 -1.55 10.03
CA LEU A 72 -1.04 -2.77 9.89
C LEU A 72 -1.71 -3.91 10.64
N ALA A 73 -2.41 -4.79 9.92
CA ALA A 73 -3.13 -5.92 10.51
C ALA A 73 -2.20 -7.08 10.88
N LYS A 74 -1.14 -7.32 10.09
CA LYS A 74 -0.15 -8.36 10.35
C LYS A 74 1.18 -8.04 9.70
N VAL A 75 2.22 -8.04 10.51
CA VAL A 75 3.61 -8.10 10.07
C VAL A 75 4.07 -9.53 10.35
N GLN A 76 4.48 -10.25 9.32
CA GLN A 76 4.94 -11.62 9.45
C GLN A 76 6.35 -11.71 8.89
N ASP A 77 7.26 -12.17 9.70
CA ASP A 77 8.57 -12.59 9.23
C ASP A 77 8.40 -13.87 8.39
N ALA A 78 8.38 -13.69 7.08
CA ALA A 78 8.15 -14.77 6.13
C ALA A 78 9.44 -15.47 5.73
N HIS A 79 10.59 -14.84 5.99
CA HIS A 79 11.91 -15.37 5.68
C HIS A 79 12.94 -14.81 6.66
N ASP A 80 13.29 -15.63 7.65
CA ASP A 80 14.34 -15.30 8.60
C ASP A 80 15.71 -15.55 7.95
N ARG A 81 16.44 -14.47 7.76
CA ARG A 81 17.78 -14.51 7.15
C ARG A 81 18.79 -15.29 7.98
N GLY A 82 18.71 -15.24 9.31
CA GLY A 82 19.59 -15.99 10.20
C GLY A 82 19.43 -17.51 10.06
N ARG A 83 18.31 -17.95 9.47
CA ARG A 83 18.01 -19.36 9.19
C ARG A 83 17.98 -19.69 7.70
N CYS A 84 18.35 -18.74 6.85
CA CYS A 84 18.37 -18.97 5.41
C CYS A 84 19.49 -19.96 5.05
N ARG A 85 19.13 -21.08 4.43
CA ARG A 85 20.09 -22.08 3.95
C ARG A 85 20.99 -21.57 2.82
N ASP A 86 20.53 -20.55 2.09
CA ASP A 86 21.28 -19.91 1.01
C ASP A 86 22.14 -18.75 1.54
N HIS A 87 22.13 -18.52 2.86
CA HIS A 87 22.92 -17.49 3.50
C HIS A 87 24.39 -17.87 3.46
N ASN A 88 25.22 -17.00 2.89
CA ASN A 88 26.64 -17.22 2.68
C ASN A 88 27.53 -16.63 3.80
N GLY A 89 26.96 -16.23 4.95
CA GLY A 89 27.67 -15.61 6.06
C GLY A 89 28.04 -14.14 5.84
N SER A 90 27.60 -13.53 4.74
CA SER A 90 27.88 -12.13 4.42
C SER A 90 26.86 -11.17 4.99
N GLU A 91 27.12 -9.88 4.85
CA GLU A 91 26.27 -8.79 5.33
C GLU A 91 24.85 -8.84 4.73
N PRO A 92 23.85 -8.25 5.41
CA PRO A 92 22.44 -8.23 4.97
C PRO A 92 22.21 -7.85 3.51
N TRP A 93 22.88 -6.82 3.03
CA TRP A 93 22.74 -6.32 1.66
C TRP A 93 23.30 -7.29 0.59
N ALA A 94 24.16 -8.21 0.94
CA ALA A 94 24.66 -9.23 0.02
C ALA A 94 23.65 -10.36 -0.25
N CYS A 95 22.43 -10.28 0.28
CA CYS A 95 21.33 -11.18 -0.04
C CYS A 95 20.68 -10.88 -1.40
N GLY A 96 21.21 -9.96 -2.18
CA GLY A 96 20.69 -9.55 -3.48
C GLY A 96 20.69 -10.63 -4.57
N ASP A 97 21.54 -11.64 -4.44
CA ASP A 97 21.63 -12.75 -5.41
C ASP A 97 20.60 -13.87 -5.19
N CYS A 98 19.80 -13.76 -4.15
CA CYS A 98 18.80 -14.75 -3.78
C CYS A 98 17.43 -14.36 -4.33
N ASP A 99 16.67 -15.33 -4.89
CA ASP A 99 15.32 -15.12 -5.43
C ASP A 99 14.19 -15.23 -4.40
N CYS A 100 14.52 -15.23 -3.09
CA CYS A 100 13.52 -15.46 -2.04
C CYS A 100 12.40 -14.40 -2.01
N THR A 101 12.72 -13.13 -2.25
CA THR A 101 11.73 -12.05 -2.36
C THR A 101 10.79 -12.31 -3.55
N GLU A 102 11.32 -12.58 -4.72
CA GLU A 102 10.54 -12.90 -5.92
C GLU A 102 9.66 -14.13 -5.73
N ARG A 103 10.17 -15.17 -5.05
CA ARG A 103 9.36 -16.35 -4.71
C ARG A 103 8.17 -16.02 -3.82
N LEU A 104 8.33 -15.11 -2.85
CA LEU A 104 7.25 -14.64 -2.00
C LEU A 104 6.26 -13.77 -2.79
N GLU A 105 6.74 -12.89 -3.63
CA GLU A 105 5.92 -12.04 -4.50
C GLU A 105 5.06 -12.88 -5.46
N ARG A 106 5.66 -13.87 -6.13
CA ARG A 106 4.91 -14.83 -6.97
C ARG A 106 3.78 -15.54 -6.22
N LYS A 107 3.97 -15.87 -4.95
CA LYS A 107 2.89 -16.44 -4.11
C LYS A 107 1.76 -15.45 -3.87
N LEU A 108 2.05 -14.15 -3.83
CA LEU A 108 1.03 -13.14 -3.65
C LEU A 108 0.23 -12.84 -4.92
N GLU A 109 0.80 -13.01 -6.11
CA GLU A 109 0.13 -12.72 -7.38
C GLU A 109 -1.24 -13.38 -7.53
N GLY A 110 -1.39 -14.60 -7.00
CA GLY A 110 -2.65 -15.34 -6.99
C GLY A 110 -3.67 -14.93 -5.93
N LEU A 111 -3.32 -14.03 -4.99
CA LEU A 111 -4.13 -13.77 -3.79
C LEU A 111 -5.18 -12.65 -3.92
N GLY A 112 -5.43 -12.15 -5.10
CA GLY A 112 -6.41 -11.08 -5.27
C GLY A 112 -6.12 -10.24 -6.51
N LYS A 113 -6.61 -9.01 -6.50
CA LYS A 113 -6.45 -8.07 -7.63
C LYS A 113 -5.26 -7.13 -7.38
N PRO A 114 -4.67 -6.53 -8.44
CA PRO A 114 -3.66 -5.48 -8.28
C PRO A 114 -4.20 -4.35 -7.40
N PHE A 115 -3.48 -4.05 -6.33
CA PHE A 115 -3.96 -3.09 -5.32
C PHE A 115 -4.16 -1.69 -5.89
N LEU A 116 -3.18 -1.17 -6.64
CA LEU A 116 -3.24 0.19 -7.19
C LEU A 116 -4.37 0.38 -8.20
N GLU A 117 -4.68 -0.64 -8.99
CA GLU A 117 -5.83 -0.58 -9.92
C GLU A 117 -7.15 -0.46 -9.16
N CYS A 118 -7.28 -1.21 -8.06
CA CYS A 118 -8.46 -1.13 -7.22
C CYS A 118 -8.56 0.23 -6.52
N LEU A 119 -7.46 0.75 -6.01
CA LEU A 119 -7.39 2.06 -5.35
C LEU A 119 -7.80 3.20 -6.30
N ARG A 120 -7.26 3.22 -7.53
CA ARG A 120 -7.64 4.20 -8.56
C ARG A 120 -9.12 4.15 -8.88
N ARG A 121 -9.67 2.95 -9.06
CA ARG A 121 -11.09 2.77 -9.36
C ARG A 121 -11.98 3.30 -8.24
N GLU A 122 -11.62 3.03 -6.99
CA GLU A 122 -12.37 3.52 -5.83
C GLU A 122 -12.28 5.04 -5.70
N ALA A 123 -11.13 5.66 -5.98
CA ALA A 123 -10.97 7.10 -5.98
C ALA A 123 -11.87 7.75 -7.04
N MET A 124 -11.84 7.27 -8.28
CA MET A 124 -12.69 7.78 -9.36
C MET A 124 -14.19 7.65 -9.06
N GLN A 125 -14.61 6.56 -8.42
CA GLN A 125 -16.02 6.37 -8.06
C GLN A 125 -16.48 7.35 -6.98
N ARG A 126 -15.61 7.71 -6.02
CA ARG A 126 -15.91 8.70 -4.99
C ARG A 126 -16.03 10.10 -5.58
N GLU A 127 -15.11 10.51 -6.43
CA GLU A 127 -15.15 11.80 -7.11
C GLU A 127 -16.42 11.97 -7.95
N ALA A 128 -16.85 10.91 -8.64
CA ALA A 128 -18.10 10.92 -9.40
C ALA A 128 -19.32 11.08 -8.47
N ALA A 129 -19.38 10.37 -7.36
CA ALA A 129 -20.45 10.45 -6.39
C ALA A 129 -20.53 11.84 -5.72
N ASP A 130 -19.40 12.42 -5.38
CA ASP A 130 -19.33 13.77 -4.78
C ASP A 130 -19.77 14.85 -5.78
N SER A 131 -19.42 14.70 -7.06
CA SER A 131 -19.83 15.61 -8.12
C SER A 131 -21.37 15.58 -8.35
N GLU A 132 -21.97 14.40 -8.31
CA GLU A 132 -23.44 14.24 -8.44
C GLU A 132 -24.17 14.84 -7.23
N ALA A 133 -23.67 14.64 -6.02
CA ALA A 133 -24.24 15.21 -4.81
C ALA A 133 -24.22 16.75 -4.81
N HIS A 134 -23.16 17.35 -5.35
CA HIS A 134 -23.04 18.80 -5.44
C HIS A 134 -24.00 19.41 -6.47
N GLN A 135 -24.20 18.77 -7.61
CA GLN A 135 -25.16 19.22 -8.65
C GLN A 135 -26.60 19.09 -8.16
N GLY A 136 -26.95 18.05 -7.43
CA GLY A 136 -28.28 17.87 -6.84
C GLY A 136 -28.65 18.97 -5.83
N SER A 137 -27.68 19.46 -5.05
CA SER A 137 -27.89 20.52 -4.06
C SER A 137 -28.18 21.90 -4.71
N GLN A 138 -27.56 22.20 -5.84
CA GLN A 138 -27.79 23.47 -6.56
C GLN A 138 -29.15 23.53 -7.23
N SER A 139 -29.72 22.41 -7.66
CA SER A 139 -31.04 22.35 -8.30
C SER A 139 -32.20 22.64 -7.32
N TYR A 140 -31.99 22.39 -6.02
CA TYR A 140 -33.02 22.64 -4.99
C TYR A 140 -33.11 24.12 -4.57
N ALA A 141 -32.02 24.87 -4.68
CA ALA A 141 -31.96 26.27 -4.29
C ALA A 141 -32.71 27.24 -5.26
N LEU A 142 -33.03 26.80 -6.48
CA LEU A 142 -33.69 27.62 -7.51
C LEU A 142 -35.21 27.46 -7.55
N ARG A 143 -35.83 26.71 -6.65
CA ARG A 143 -37.29 26.54 -6.56
C ARG A 143 -37.86 27.08 -5.25
N GLN A 144 -37.68 28.37 -4.98
CA GLN A 144 -38.56 29.10 -4.07
C GLN A 144 -39.45 30.01 -4.88
N PRO A 145 -40.77 29.78 -4.94
CA PRO A 145 -41.69 30.74 -5.49
C PRO A 145 -41.80 31.92 -4.53
N GLY A 146 -41.47 33.11 -5.05
CA GLY A 146 -41.76 34.33 -4.31
C GLY A 146 -43.27 34.48 -4.12
N CYS A 147 -43.68 34.78 -2.90
CA CYS A 147 -44.93 35.46 -2.60
C CYS A 147 -44.74 36.96 -2.78
#